data_66bdf6ade9db5b4ae5d32faeeb02f2e8
#
_entry.id   66bdf6ade9db5b4ae5d32faeeb02f2e8
#
_cell.length_a   1.000
_cell.length_b   1.000
_cell.length_c   1.000
_cell.angle_alpha   90.00
_cell.angle_beta   90.00
_cell.angle_gamma   90.00
#
_symmetry.space_group_name_H-M   'P 1'
#
loop_
_entity.id
_entity.type
_entity.pdbx_description
1 polymer ?
#
loop_
_entity_poly.entity_id
_entity_poly.type
_entity_poly.pdbx_seq_one_letter_code
_entity_poly.pdbx_strand_id
1 'polypeptide(L)'
;MLSIDQQVHNKFKVFSGELQSDDTIGNLATEIADFANQKRVAAKSIGIEYLETAQRLVISLGYREDEEHYPIKLNSVHLGKIETLGGDFAELEQKMAEASKQFDNIICHELYVTENHDFMMIFMTHQ
;
A
#
# COMPACT_ATOMS: atom_id res chain seq x y z
N MET A 1 -18.20 25.51 4.78
CA MET A 1 -16.77 25.41 5.09
C MET A 1 -16.57 24.29 6.11
N LEU A 2 -15.66 23.38 5.83
CA LEU A 2 -15.30 22.35 6.80
C LEU A 2 -14.61 23.00 7.99
N SER A 3 -14.92 22.53 9.18
CA SER A 3 -14.20 22.96 10.37
C SER A 3 -12.74 22.50 10.27
N ILE A 4 -11.87 23.16 11.02
CA ILE A 4 -10.45 22.77 11.09
C ILE A 4 -10.35 21.31 11.57
N ASP A 5 -11.18 20.91 12.53
CA ASP A 5 -11.20 19.56 13.04
C ASP A 5 -11.53 18.55 11.95
N GLN A 6 -12.48 18.87 11.06
CA GLN A 6 -12.81 18.00 9.94
C GLN A 6 -11.70 17.92 8.91
N GLN A 7 -10.94 19.01 8.73
CA GLN A 7 -9.85 19.06 7.77
C GLN A 7 -8.62 18.29 8.24
N VAL A 8 -8.40 18.20 9.55
CA VAL A 8 -7.21 17.55 10.13
C VAL A 8 -7.51 16.17 10.71
N HIS A 9 -8.67 15.61 10.40
CA HIS A 9 -9.08 14.30 10.92
C HIS A 9 -8.40 13.12 10.25
N ASN A 10 -7.50 13.35 9.29
CA ASN A 10 -6.69 12.28 8.75
C ASN A 10 -5.67 11.87 9.80
N LYS A 11 -5.73 10.62 10.20
CA LYS A 11 -4.81 10.03 11.15
C LYS A 11 -3.91 9.05 10.44
N PHE A 12 -2.77 8.76 11.05
CA PHE A 12 -1.78 7.88 10.45
C PHE A 12 -1.32 6.84 11.45
N LYS A 13 -1.13 5.63 10.95
CA LYS A 13 -0.48 4.55 11.69
C LYS A 13 0.67 4.02 10.86
N VAL A 14 1.82 3.82 11.48
CA VAL A 14 3.02 3.34 10.79
C VAL A 14 3.28 1.90 11.20
N PHE A 15 3.56 1.08 10.20
CA PHE A 15 3.91 -0.33 10.36
C PHE A 15 5.29 -0.54 9.76
N SER A 16 6.10 -1.35 10.40
CA SER A 16 7.43 -1.62 9.85
C SER A 16 7.87 -3.05 10.15
N GLY A 17 8.73 -3.57 9.28
CA GLY A 17 9.32 -4.88 9.45
C GLY A 17 10.65 -4.97 8.74
N GLU A 18 11.54 -5.82 9.22
CA GLU A 18 12.80 -6.10 8.54
C GLU A 18 12.51 -6.84 7.25
N LEU A 19 13.08 -6.36 6.15
CA LEU A 19 12.91 -6.98 4.85
C LEU A 19 13.89 -8.14 4.71
N GLN A 20 13.53 -9.29 5.28
CA GLN A 20 14.36 -10.49 5.25
C GLN A 20 13.88 -11.50 4.20
N SER A 21 12.63 -11.38 3.78
CA SER A 21 12.03 -12.29 2.80
C SER A 21 10.82 -11.62 2.16
N ASP A 22 10.31 -12.23 1.10
CA ASP A 22 9.09 -11.75 0.44
C ASP A 22 7.87 -11.80 1.37
N ASP A 23 7.93 -12.62 2.42
CA ASP A 23 6.83 -12.74 3.40
C ASP A 23 6.63 -11.48 4.23
N THR A 24 7.65 -10.64 4.36
CA THR A 24 7.56 -9.40 5.16
C THR A 24 6.42 -8.52 4.67
N ILE A 25 6.28 -8.39 3.36
CA ILE A 25 5.22 -7.55 2.77
C ILE A 25 3.85 -8.13 3.06
N GLY A 26 3.70 -9.43 2.91
CA GLY A 26 2.44 -10.11 3.21
C GLY A 26 2.05 -9.98 4.67
N ASN A 27 3.03 -10.09 5.57
CA ASN A 27 2.80 -9.93 7.00
C ASN A 27 2.37 -8.50 7.35
N LEU A 28 3.04 -7.50 6.78
CA LEU A 28 2.67 -6.10 6.99
C LEU A 28 1.29 -5.79 6.42
N ALA A 29 0.97 -6.33 5.25
CA ALA A 29 -0.34 -6.17 4.64
C ALA A 29 -1.44 -6.71 5.56
N THR A 30 -1.21 -7.88 6.16
CA THR A 30 -2.15 -8.48 7.11
C THR A 30 -2.30 -7.61 8.36
N GLU A 31 -1.20 -7.12 8.92
CA GLU A 31 -1.23 -6.24 10.09
C GLU A 31 -2.03 -4.97 9.84
N ILE A 32 -1.84 -4.37 8.67
CA ILE A 32 -2.54 -3.13 8.31
C ILE A 32 -4.05 -3.38 8.19
N ALA A 33 -4.43 -4.43 7.48
CA ALA A 33 -5.84 -4.79 7.33
C ALA A 33 -6.48 -5.11 8.68
N ASP A 34 -5.78 -5.88 9.52
CA ASP A 34 -6.28 -6.23 10.85
C ASP A 34 -6.46 -4.98 11.71
N PHE A 35 -5.50 -4.05 11.69
CA PHE A 35 -5.63 -2.80 12.43
C PHE A 35 -6.87 -2.03 12.01
N ALA A 36 -7.03 -1.80 10.70
CA ALA A 36 -8.14 -1.01 10.19
C ALA A 36 -9.50 -1.68 10.49
N ASN A 37 -9.57 -2.99 10.32
CA ASN A 37 -10.82 -3.72 10.49
C ASN A 37 -11.21 -3.89 11.97
N GLN A 38 -10.24 -4.10 12.85
CA GLN A 38 -10.50 -4.21 14.28
C GLN A 38 -10.84 -2.87 14.91
N LYS A 39 -10.15 -1.81 14.52
CA LYS A 39 -10.44 -0.46 14.99
C LYS A 39 -11.64 0.16 14.32
N ARG A 40 -12.11 -0.43 13.22
CA ARG A 40 -13.27 0.04 12.44
C ARG A 40 -13.06 1.47 11.95
N VAL A 41 -11.87 1.75 11.44
CA VAL A 41 -11.54 3.06 10.86
C VAL A 41 -11.68 3.01 9.35
N ALA A 42 -11.91 4.17 8.72
CA ALA A 42 -12.01 4.26 7.27
C ALA A 42 -10.62 4.45 6.68
N ALA A 43 -10.06 3.38 6.13
CA ALA A 43 -8.75 3.41 5.48
C ALA A 43 -8.84 4.20 4.17
N LYS A 44 -7.88 5.12 3.95
CA LYS A 44 -7.91 6.03 2.80
C LYS A 44 -6.70 5.91 1.89
N SER A 45 -5.52 5.72 2.46
CA SER A 45 -4.29 5.72 1.67
C SER A 45 -3.21 4.89 2.33
N ILE A 46 -2.23 4.50 1.52
CA ILE A 46 -1.02 3.84 2.01
C ILE A 46 0.19 4.52 1.38
N GLY A 47 1.29 4.55 2.11
CA GLY A 47 2.58 4.99 1.61
C GLY A 47 3.63 3.95 1.94
N ILE A 48 4.62 3.79 1.08
CA ILE A 48 5.66 2.77 1.27
C ILE A 48 7.02 3.43 1.13
N GLU A 49 7.89 3.16 2.10
CA GLU A 49 9.28 3.60 2.09
C GLU A 49 10.18 2.44 2.52
N TYR A 50 11.31 2.32 1.87
CA TYR A 50 12.35 1.38 2.26
C TYR A 50 13.52 2.14 2.88
N LEU A 51 13.86 1.79 4.12
CA LEU A 51 14.98 2.40 4.82
C LEU A 51 16.20 1.50 4.67
N GLU A 52 17.07 1.85 3.74
CA GLU A 52 18.25 1.06 3.39
C GLU A 52 19.16 0.79 4.57
N THR A 53 19.45 1.83 5.36
CA THR A 53 20.38 1.73 6.49
C THR A 53 19.91 0.74 7.54
N ALA A 54 18.61 0.67 7.75
CA ALA A 54 18.00 -0.20 8.77
C ALA A 54 17.46 -1.50 8.16
N GLN A 55 17.49 -1.63 6.84
CA GLN A 55 16.90 -2.75 6.11
C GLN A 55 15.45 -3.00 6.53
N ARG A 56 14.69 -1.92 6.66
CA ARG A 56 13.30 -1.99 7.11
C ARG A 56 12.38 -1.42 6.05
N LEU A 57 11.28 -2.11 5.85
CA LEU A 57 10.16 -1.61 5.06
C LEU A 57 9.20 -0.90 6.00
N VAL A 58 8.81 0.31 5.64
CA VAL A 58 7.88 1.12 6.41
C VAL A 58 6.66 1.39 5.56
N ILE A 59 5.49 1.06 6.08
CA ILE A 59 4.22 1.33 5.42
C ILE A 59 3.38 2.19 6.33
N SER A 60 2.91 3.32 5.81
CA SER A 60 1.99 4.19 6.55
C SER A 60 0.57 3.98 6.06
N LEU A 61 -0.37 3.96 6.99
CA LEU A 61 -1.80 3.90 6.68
C LEU A 61 -2.41 5.25 7.06
N GLY A 62 -3.03 5.91 6.07
CA GLY A 62 -3.83 7.10 6.32
C GLY A 62 -5.29 6.70 6.50
N TYR A 63 -5.93 7.19 7.55
CA TYR A 63 -7.29 6.77 7.88
C TYR A 63 -8.09 7.88 8.57
N ARG A 64 -9.40 7.67 8.67
CA ARG A 64 -10.31 8.54 9.38
C ARG A 64 -11.15 7.73 10.36
N GLU A 65 -11.42 8.31 11.52
CA GLU A 65 -12.26 7.70 12.55
C GLU A 65 -13.73 8.15 12.46
N ASP A 66 -13.96 9.27 11.77
CA ASP A 66 -15.27 9.91 11.69
C ASP A 66 -16.08 9.50 10.45
N GLU A 67 -15.63 8.50 9.73
CA GLU A 67 -16.32 7.96 8.58
C GLU A 67 -16.71 6.51 8.79
N GLU A 68 -17.69 6.05 8.02
CA GLU A 68 -18.13 4.67 8.09
C GLU A 68 -17.04 3.71 7.67
N HIS A 69 -16.84 2.66 8.45
CA HIS A 69 -15.85 1.64 8.17
C HIS A 69 -16.42 0.57 7.24
N TYR A 70 -15.67 0.27 6.19
CA TYR A 70 -15.89 -0.88 5.33
C TYR A 70 -14.68 -1.79 5.44
N PRO A 71 -14.85 -3.10 5.64
CA PRO A 71 -13.71 -4.01 5.74
C PRO A 71 -12.79 -3.91 4.52
N ILE A 72 -11.49 -3.92 4.77
CA ILE A 72 -10.48 -3.79 3.72
C ILE A 72 -9.57 -5.02 3.69
N LYS A 73 -8.90 -5.17 2.55
CA LYS A 73 -7.86 -6.15 2.35
C LYS A 73 -6.72 -5.48 1.58
N LEU A 74 -5.49 -5.85 1.91
CA LEU A 74 -4.33 -5.43 1.14
C LEU A 74 -3.79 -6.62 0.37
N ASN A 75 -3.51 -6.40 -0.91
CA ASN A 75 -3.02 -7.42 -1.82
C ASN A 75 -1.72 -6.96 -2.45
N SER A 76 -0.70 -7.80 -2.38
CA SER A 76 0.60 -7.53 -2.97
C SER A 76 0.72 -8.28 -4.29
N VAL A 77 1.18 -7.61 -5.33
CA VAL A 77 1.38 -8.19 -6.66
C VAL A 77 2.79 -7.92 -7.12
N HIS A 78 3.49 -8.97 -7.53
CA HIS A 78 4.84 -8.87 -8.09
C HIS A 78 4.74 -8.62 -9.59
N LEU A 79 5.31 -7.50 -10.06
CA LEU A 79 5.29 -7.15 -11.48
C LEU A 79 6.53 -7.64 -12.23
N GLY A 80 7.61 -7.92 -11.50
CA GLY A 80 8.85 -8.43 -12.08
C GLY A 80 9.85 -7.34 -12.42
N LYS A 81 10.93 -7.75 -13.09
CA LYS A 81 11.97 -6.85 -13.56
C LYS A 81 11.50 -6.21 -14.86
N ILE A 82 11.49 -4.89 -14.87
CA ILE A 82 11.03 -4.13 -16.02
C ILE A 82 12.17 -3.22 -16.47
N GLU A 83 12.50 -3.30 -17.74
CA GLU A 83 13.51 -2.44 -18.30
C GLU A 83 12.98 -1.02 -18.48
N THR A 84 13.71 -0.07 -17.93
CA THR A 84 13.33 1.33 -17.98
C THR A 84 14.35 2.18 -18.72
N LEU A 85 15.15 1.54 -19.58
CA LEU A 85 16.17 2.23 -20.36
C LEU A 85 15.55 3.33 -21.23
N GLY A 86 16.15 4.50 -21.21
CA GLY A 86 15.68 5.62 -21.99
C GLY A 86 14.43 6.29 -21.46
N GLY A 87 13.97 5.88 -20.27
CA GLY A 87 12.77 6.45 -19.65
C GLY A 87 11.46 5.95 -20.24
N ASP A 88 11.49 4.84 -20.97
CA ASP A 88 10.28 4.22 -21.50
C ASP A 88 9.68 3.29 -20.46
N PHE A 89 8.48 3.63 -19.98
CA PHE A 89 7.77 2.88 -18.96
C PHE A 89 6.52 2.18 -19.47
N ALA A 90 6.41 2.00 -20.79
CA ALA A 90 5.21 1.40 -21.38
C ALA A 90 4.95 -0.02 -20.86
N GLU A 91 6.00 -0.81 -20.67
CA GLU A 91 5.86 -2.16 -20.11
C GLU A 91 5.36 -2.12 -18.67
N LEU A 92 5.89 -1.19 -17.87
CA LEU A 92 5.44 -1.02 -16.49
C LEU A 92 3.97 -0.64 -16.44
N GLU A 93 3.57 0.32 -17.26
CA GLU A 93 2.17 0.75 -17.33
C GLU A 93 1.24 -0.41 -17.68
N GLN A 94 1.64 -1.23 -18.63
CA GLN A 94 0.86 -2.39 -19.04
C GLN A 94 0.74 -3.42 -17.91
N LYS A 95 1.83 -3.71 -17.22
CA LYS A 95 1.84 -4.64 -16.10
C LYS A 95 0.97 -4.15 -14.94
N MET A 96 1.02 -2.86 -14.65
CA MET A 96 0.18 -2.26 -13.63
C MET A 96 -1.31 -2.37 -13.99
N ALA A 97 -1.65 -2.12 -15.25
CA ALA A 97 -3.02 -2.23 -15.71
C ALA A 97 -3.52 -3.68 -15.63
N GLU A 98 -2.70 -4.64 -16.02
CA GLU A 98 -3.05 -6.06 -15.90
C GLU A 98 -3.26 -6.48 -14.45
N ALA A 99 -2.38 -6.03 -13.55
CA ALA A 99 -2.50 -6.33 -12.14
C ALA A 99 -3.78 -5.76 -11.54
N SER A 100 -4.15 -4.54 -11.92
CA SER A 100 -5.35 -3.88 -11.39
C SER A 100 -6.64 -4.60 -11.79
N LYS A 101 -6.64 -5.31 -12.91
CA LYS A 101 -7.81 -6.06 -13.37
C LYS A 101 -8.15 -7.26 -12.48
N GLN A 102 -7.23 -7.68 -11.63
CA GLN A 102 -7.44 -8.80 -10.72
C GLN A 102 -8.29 -8.42 -9.51
N PHE A 103 -8.51 -7.15 -9.28
CA PHE A 103 -9.17 -6.66 -8.07
C PHE A 103 -10.34 -5.74 -8.40
N ASP A 104 -11.41 -5.90 -7.64
CA ASP A 104 -12.55 -5.00 -7.66
C ASP A 104 -12.47 -4.04 -6.48
N ASN A 105 -13.10 -2.88 -6.62
CA ASN A 105 -13.26 -1.92 -5.54
C ASN A 105 -11.93 -1.45 -4.93
N ILE A 106 -10.99 -1.10 -5.80
CA ILE A 106 -9.68 -0.59 -5.38
C ILE A 106 -9.86 0.79 -4.73
N ILE A 107 -9.38 0.93 -3.50
CA ILE A 107 -9.39 2.21 -2.78
C ILE A 107 -8.17 3.03 -3.17
N CYS A 108 -7.00 2.40 -3.16
CA CYS A 108 -5.73 3.04 -3.51
C CYS A 108 -4.70 1.99 -3.86
N HIS A 109 -3.58 2.45 -4.39
CA HIS A 109 -2.46 1.57 -4.73
C HIS A 109 -1.15 2.29 -4.45
N GLU A 110 -0.09 1.53 -4.27
CA GLU A 110 1.28 2.02 -4.19
C GLU A 110 2.20 1.12 -4.97
N LEU A 111 3.14 1.73 -5.66
CA LEU A 111 4.19 1.06 -6.42
C LEU A 111 5.50 1.21 -5.67
N TYR A 112 6.29 0.14 -5.59
CA TYR A 112 7.62 0.27 -5.03
C TYR A 112 8.58 -0.71 -5.69
N VAL A 113 9.89 -0.45 -5.52
CA VAL A 113 10.96 -1.27 -6.10
C VAL A 113 11.67 -2.00 -4.97
N THR A 114 11.83 -3.33 -5.12
CA THR A 114 12.53 -4.15 -4.14
C THR A 114 14.05 -3.98 -4.27
N GLU A 115 14.80 -4.53 -3.30
CA GLU A 115 16.27 -4.55 -3.34
C GLU A 115 16.82 -5.18 -4.61
N ASN A 116 16.10 -6.15 -5.17
CA ASN A 116 16.50 -6.86 -6.39
C ASN A 116 16.07 -6.13 -7.66
N HIS A 117 15.61 -4.88 -7.52
CA HIS A 117 15.12 -4.05 -8.63
C HIS A 117 13.88 -4.62 -9.32
N ASP A 118 13.09 -5.39 -8.60
CA ASP A 118 11.77 -5.83 -9.07
C ASP A 118 10.71 -4.82 -8.68
N PHE A 119 9.76 -4.59 -9.56
CA PHE A 119 8.61 -3.76 -9.26
C PHE A 119 7.52 -4.57 -8.58
N MET A 120 6.92 -3.97 -7.56
CA MET A 120 5.79 -4.54 -6.84
C MET A 120 4.72 -3.50 -6.61
N MET A 121 3.48 -3.94 -6.53
CA MET A 121 2.36 -3.08 -6.18
C MET A 121 1.60 -3.65 -4.99
N ILE A 122 1.07 -2.74 -4.17
CA ILE A 122 0.09 -3.11 -3.16
C ILE A 122 -1.21 -2.40 -3.50
N PHE A 123 -2.29 -3.17 -3.53
CA PHE A 123 -3.64 -2.65 -3.70
C PHE A 123 -4.40 -2.77 -2.39
N MET A 124 -5.03 -1.67 -1.99
CA MET A 124 -5.99 -1.71 -0.90
C MET A 124 -7.38 -1.74 -1.50
N THR A 125 -8.14 -2.77 -1.16
CA THR A 125 -9.48 -2.99 -1.71
C THR A 125 -10.48 -3.16 -0.58
N HIS A 126 -11.75 -2.95 -0.88
CA HIS A 126 -12.83 -3.40 0.00
C HIS A 126 -12.89 -4.92 -0.04
N GLN A 127 -13.15 -5.51 1.10
CA GLN A 127 -13.36 -6.96 1.16
C GLN A 127 -14.62 -7.38 0.43
#